data_45cd5104d4b9319f2c3acc76ad1bdff5
#
_entry.id   45cd5104d4b9319f2c3acc76ad1bdff5
#
_cell.length_a   1.000
_cell.length_b   1.000
_cell.length_c   1.000
_cell.angle_alpha   90.00
_cell.angle_beta   90.00
_cell.angle_gamma   90.00
#
_symmetry.space_group_name_H-M   'P 1'
#
loop_
_entity.id
_entity.type
_entity.pdbx_description
1 polymer ?
#
loop_
_entity_poly.entity_id
_entity_poly.type
_entity_poly.pdbx_seq_one_letter_code
_entity_poly.pdbx_strand_id
1 'polypeptide(L)'
;MAKMYYEAFKRRQEEHNLKIALIYSFGVNDEENDGLDDENSESTENLSQTDRDFLDYAIKDYNEIFGTNYDSSSEKFQNYYKDVSLRMKNKEIDILIVANMFLTGFDAKTLNTLWVDKNLKYHGLIQAFSRTNRILNSIKTFGNIVCFRDLEKELNEALGLFGDKNANNVVLSLIHI
;
A
#
# COMPACT_ATOMS: atom_id res chain seq x y z
N MET A 1 -1.94 -12.89 -0.60
CA MET A 1 -2.17 -12.02 0.57
C MET A 1 -3.18 -10.91 0.26
N ALA A 2 -2.88 -9.94 -0.62
CA ALA A 2 -3.79 -8.81 -0.95
C ALA A 2 -5.22 -9.24 -1.33
N LYS A 3 -5.37 -10.30 -2.13
CA LYS A 3 -6.66 -10.92 -2.49
C LYS A 3 -7.46 -11.35 -1.26
N MET A 4 -6.81 -12.01 -0.29
CA MET A 4 -7.47 -12.48 0.94
C MET A 4 -8.04 -11.33 1.76
N TYR A 5 -7.29 -10.23 1.88
CA TYR A 5 -7.78 -9.03 2.56
C TYR A 5 -8.97 -8.43 1.81
N TYR A 6 -8.87 -8.28 0.49
CA TYR A 6 -9.96 -7.74 -0.32
C TYR A 6 -11.24 -8.57 -0.16
N GLU A 7 -11.15 -9.88 -0.30
CA GLU A 7 -12.29 -10.79 -0.11
C GLU A 7 -12.85 -10.77 1.31
N ALA A 8 -12.01 -10.62 2.33
CA ALA A 8 -12.46 -10.53 3.71
C ALA A 8 -13.31 -9.28 3.95
N PHE A 9 -12.92 -8.14 3.38
CA PHE A 9 -13.71 -6.92 3.42
C PHE A 9 -14.99 -7.05 2.59
N LYS A 10 -14.93 -7.61 1.39
CA LYS A 10 -16.10 -7.80 0.54
C LYS A 10 -17.18 -8.68 1.20
N ARG A 11 -16.77 -9.75 1.88
CA ARG A 11 -17.71 -10.63 2.62
C ARG A 11 -18.45 -9.90 3.74
N ARG A 12 -17.87 -8.82 4.25
CA ARG A 12 -18.46 -8.01 5.33
C ARG A 12 -18.95 -6.63 4.84
N GLN A 13 -19.16 -6.48 3.55
CA GLN A 13 -19.54 -5.19 2.97
C GLN A 13 -20.84 -4.63 3.58
N GLU A 14 -21.78 -5.50 4.00
CA GLU A 14 -23.03 -5.09 4.66
C GLU A 14 -22.80 -4.57 6.10
N GLU A 15 -21.70 -4.96 6.74
CA GLU A 15 -21.35 -4.51 8.09
C GLU A 15 -20.67 -3.13 8.10
N HIS A 16 -20.16 -2.69 6.97
CA HIS A 16 -19.46 -1.42 6.81
C HIS A 16 -19.77 -0.80 5.44
N ASN A 17 -19.74 0.51 5.34
CA ASN A 17 -19.92 1.23 4.09
C ASN A 17 -18.59 1.73 3.48
N LEU A 18 -17.48 1.05 3.78
CA LEU A 18 -16.15 1.46 3.35
C LEU A 18 -15.97 1.26 1.85
N LYS A 19 -15.42 2.27 1.21
CA LYS A 19 -14.99 2.21 -0.20
C LYS A 19 -13.58 1.69 -0.25
N ILE A 20 -13.41 0.52 -0.84
CA ILE A 20 -12.15 -0.23 -0.86
C ILE A 20 -11.67 -0.35 -2.29
N ALA A 21 -10.42 -0.01 -2.52
CA ALA A 21 -9.74 -0.24 -3.79
C ALA A 21 -8.58 -1.22 -3.62
N LEU A 22 -8.33 -1.99 -4.66
CA LEU A 22 -7.22 -2.95 -4.73
C LEU A 22 -6.36 -2.64 -5.94
N ILE A 23 -5.07 -2.54 -5.73
CA ILE A 23 -4.11 -2.38 -6.82
C ILE A 23 -2.83 -3.17 -6.53
N TYR A 24 -2.36 -3.89 -7.53
CA TYR A 24 -1.09 -4.60 -7.45
C TYR A 24 -0.46 -4.79 -8.82
N SER A 25 0.85 -4.92 -8.83
CA SER A 25 1.64 -5.31 -9.99
C SER A 25 2.38 -6.62 -9.74
N PHE A 26 2.96 -7.18 -10.78
CA PHE A 26 3.87 -8.30 -10.65
C PHE A 26 5.15 -7.84 -9.94
N GLY A 27 5.55 -8.56 -8.90
CA GLY A 27 6.84 -8.42 -8.24
C GLY A 27 7.23 -9.78 -7.71
N VAL A 28 8.45 -10.21 -7.97
CA VAL A 28 8.99 -11.43 -7.40
C VAL A 28 9.17 -11.20 -5.90
N ASN A 29 8.47 -11.99 -5.07
CA ASN A 29 8.66 -11.98 -3.63
C ASN A 29 9.92 -12.78 -3.28
N ASP A 30 11.08 -12.37 -3.73
CA ASP A 30 12.33 -12.94 -3.26
C ASP A 30 12.62 -12.38 -1.86
N GLU A 31 12.89 -13.28 -0.91
CA GLU A 31 13.24 -12.91 0.47
C GLU A 31 14.55 -12.11 0.54
N GLU A 32 15.34 -12.11 -0.55
CA GLU A 32 16.60 -11.40 -0.70
C GLU A 32 16.45 -10.00 -1.30
N ASN A 33 15.28 -9.66 -1.84
CA ASN A 33 15.08 -8.37 -2.49
C ASN A 33 14.69 -7.31 -1.45
N ASP A 34 15.41 -6.19 -1.43
CA ASP A 34 15.26 -5.10 -0.46
C ASP A 34 13.97 -4.26 -0.65
N GLY A 35 13.07 -4.72 -1.51
CA GLY A 35 11.81 -4.04 -1.82
C GLY A 35 11.93 -2.96 -2.89
N LEU A 36 13.11 -2.85 -3.52
CA LEU A 36 13.39 -1.94 -4.64
C LEU A 36 13.18 -2.62 -6.00
N ASP A 37 12.38 -3.68 -6.07
CA ASP A 37 11.97 -4.23 -7.37
C ASP A 37 11.40 -3.10 -8.21
N ASP A 38 11.92 -3.03 -9.41
CA ASP A 38 11.70 -2.05 -10.47
C ASP A 38 10.34 -1.33 -10.34
N GLU A 39 10.33 -0.20 -9.64
CA GLU A 39 9.13 0.60 -9.34
C GLU A 39 8.49 1.18 -10.60
N ASN A 40 9.11 0.98 -11.75
CA ASN A 40 8.60 1.31 -13.08
C ASN A 40 7.66 0.23 -13.64
N SER A 41 7.43 -0.88 -12.94
CA SER A 41 6.49 -1.92 -13.33
C SER A 41 5.05 -1.54 -12.95
N GLU A 42 4.57 -0.39 -13.42
CA GLU A 42 3.13 -0.06 -13.46
C GLU A 42 2.39 -0.95 -14.49
N SER A 43 2.96 -2.10 -14.84
CA SER A 43 2.49 -3.01 -15.87
C SER A 43 1.86 -4.24 -15.25
N THR A 44 0.74 -4.66 -15.82
CA THR A 44 0.07 -5.93 -15.49
C THR A 44 0.54 -7.09 -16.37
N GLU A 45 1.50 -6.86 -17.27
CA GLU A 45 1.88 -7.82 -18.33
C GLU A 45 2.42 -9.15 -17.80
N ASN A 46 3.10 -9.13 -16.67
CA ASN A 46 3.69 -10.30 -16.03
C ASN A 46 2.77 -11.00 -15.01
N LEU A 47 1.54 -10.51 -14.82
CA LEU A 47 0.57 -11.16 -13.92
C LEU A 47 0.11 -12.50 -14.53
N SER A 48 -0.07 -13.52 -13.68
CA SER A 48 -0.75 -14.74 -14.07
C SER A 48 -2.19 -14.44 -14.50
N GLN A 49 -2.79 -15.31 -15.34
CA GLN A 49 -4.18 -15.12 -15.79
C GLN A 49 -5.12 -15.02 -14.56
N THR A 50 -4.96 -15.88 -13.58
CA THR A 50 -5.75 -15.86 -12.34
C THR A 50 -5.59 -14.56 -11.55
N ASP A 51 -4.41 -13.94 -11.59
CA ASP A 51 -4.18 -12.67 -10.92
C ASP A 51 -4.83 -11.52 -11.68
N ARG A 52 -4.78 -11.54 -13.00
CA ARG A 52 -5.49 -10.56 -13.85
C ARG A 52 -6.99 -10.65 -13.66
N ASP A 53 -7.56 -11.86 -13.71
CA ASP A 53 -9.00 -12.08 -13.53
C ASP A 53 -9.48 -11.53 -12.18
N PHE A 54 -8.67 -11.70 -11.14
CA PHE A 54 -8.99 -11.16 -9.82
C PHE A 54 -8.86 -9.63 -9.76
N LEU A 55 -7.85 -9.06 -10.44
CA LEU A 55 -7.69 -7.62 -10.55
C LEU A 55 -8.87 -7.00 -11.31
N ASP A 56 -9.29 -7.60 -12.41
CA ASP A 56 -10.44 -7.16 -13.17
C ASP A 56 -11.75 -7.26 -12.36
N TYR A 57 -11.88 -8.30 -11.53
CA TYR A 57 -12.99 -8.40 -10.59
C TYR A 57 -13.01 -7.21 -9.62
N ALA A 58 -11.87 -6.88 -9.00
CA ALA A 58 -11.79 -5.75 -8.07
C ALA A 58 -11.95 -4.39 -8.78
N ILE A 59 -11.43 -4.24 -10.00
CA ILE A 59 -11.63 -3.03 -10.83
C ILE A 59 -13.11 -2.88 -11.22
N LYS A 60 -13.82 -3.98 -11.49
CA LYS A 60 -15.25 -3.92 -11.79
C LYS A 60 -16.04 -3.37 -10.59
N ASP A 61 -15.76 -3.84 -9.39
CA ASP A 61 -16.37 -3.28 -8.17
C ASP A 61 -16.08 -1.78 -8.01
N TYR A 62 -14.84 -1.39 -8.29
CA TYR A 62 -14.45 0.02 -8.29
C TYR A 62 -15.23 0.84 -9.31
N ASN A 63 -15.37 0.33 -10.53
CA ASN A 63 -16.13 0.98 -11.59
C ASN A 63 -17.61 1.19 -11.19
N GLU A 64 -18.20 0.21 -10.51
CA GLU A 64 -19.58 0.32 -10.01
C GLU A 64 -19.71 1.41 -8.93
N ILE A 65 -18.72 1.52 -8.02
CA ILE A 65 -18.73 2.52 -6.94
C ILE A 65 -18.57 3.95 -7.49
N PHE A 66 -17.66 4.12 -8.47
CA PHE A 66 -17.24 5.43 -8.93
C PHE A 66 -17.76 5.83 -10.33
N GLY A 67 -18.53 4.97 -10.99
CA GLY A 67 -19.09 5.24 -12.33
C GLY A 67 -18.01 5.33 -13.41
N THR A 68 -16.97 4.51 -13.33
CA THR A 68 -15.83 4.46 -14.26
C THR A 68 -15.86 3.23 -15.15
N ASN A 69 -14.91 3.09 -16.08
CA ASN A 69 -14.82 1.95 -17.00
C ASN A 69 -13.36 1.56 -17.23
N TYR A 70 -12.69 1.15 -16.17
CA TYR A 70 -11.31 0.65 -16.22
C TYR A 70 -11.27 -0.88 -16.32
N ASP A 71 -10.13 -1.42 -16.74
CA ASP A 71 -9.79 -2.83 -16.71
C ASP A 71 -8.26 -3.01 -16.56
N SER A 72 -7.79 -4.26 -16.51
CA SER A 72 -6.37 -4.58 -16.35
C SER A 72 -5.53 -4.43 -17.62
N SER A 73 -6.08 -3.97 -18.75
CA SER A 73 -5.28 -3.65 -19.94
C SER A 73 -4.34 -2.48 -19.68
N SER A 74 -3.15 -2.50 -20.29
CA SER A 74 -2.05 -1.56 -19.97
C SER A 74 -2.49 -0.10 -19.91
N GLU A 75 -3.20 0.41 -20.92
CA GLU A 75 -3.62 1.81 -20.97
C GLU A 75 -4.68 2.15 -19.92
N LYS A 76 -5.71 1.31 -19.78
CA LYS A 76 -6.79 1.54 -18.81
C LYS A 76 -6.33 1.31 -17.38
N PHE A 77 -5.39 0.39 -17.16
CA PHE A 77 -4.79 0.18 -15.85
C PHE A 77 -3.99 1.40 -15.38
N GLN A 78 -3.25 2.05 -16.28
CA GLN A 78 -2.55 3.30 -15.97
C GLN A 78 -3.52 4.43 -15.55
N ASN A 79 -4.65 4.53 -16.25
CA ASN A 79 -5.68 5.49 -15.88
C ASN A 79 -6.36 5.13 -14.56
N TYR A 80 -6.61 3.85 -14.30
CA TYR A 80 -7.08 3.33 -13.01
C TYR A 80 -6.13 3.70 -11.88
N TYR A 81 -4.82 3.46 -12.05
CA TYR A 81 -3.79 3.82 -11.08
C TYR A 81 -3.82 5.31 -10.73
N LYS A 82 -3.91 6.17 -11.74
CA LYS A 82 -3.98 7.63 -11.55
C LYS A 82 -5.25 8.06 -10.82
N ASP A 83 -6.38 7.48 -11.17
CA ASP A 83 -7.68 7.78 -10.55
C ASP A 83 -7.72 7.32 -9.09
N VAL A 84 -7.27 6.09 -8.79
CA VAL A 84 -7.13 5.58 -7.42
C VAL A 84 -6.23 6.49 -6.59
N SER A 85 -5.07 6.89 -7.15
CA SER A 85 -4.15 7.81 -6.48
C SER A 85 -4.81 9.15 -6.14
N LEU A 86 -5.56 9.73 -7.08
CA LEU A 86 -6.25 11.00 -6.88
C LEU A 86 -7.36 10.89 -5.84
N ARG A 87 -8.21 9.86 -5.94
CA ARG A 87 -9.32 9.63 -5.01
C ARG A 87 -8.86 9.32 -3.59
N MET A 88 -7.73 8.61 -3.45
CA MET A 88 -7.12 8.39 -2.13
C MET A 88 -6.64 9.71 -1.50
N LYS A 89 -6.04 10.61 -2.28
CA LYS A 89 -5.66 11.96 -1.83
C LYS A 89 -6.87 12.80 -1.42
N ASN A 90 -7.98 12.64 -2.15
CA ASN A 90 -9.23 13.35 -1.92
C ASN A 90 -10.10 12.73 -0.80
N LYS A 91 -9.67 11.65 -0.17
CA LYS A 91 -10.45 10.88 0.84
C LYS A 91 -11.75 10.28 0.29
N GLU A 92 -11.78 9.96 -0.99
CA GLU A 92 -12.91 9.29 -1.63
C GLU A 92 -12.84 7.76 -1.47
N ILE A 93 -11.66 7.24 -1.12
CA ILE A 93 -11.38 5.83 -0.82
C ILE A 93 -11.01 5.74 0.65
N ASP A 94 -11.62 4.82 1.39
CA ASP A 94 -11.38 4.59 2.81
C ASP A 94 -10.20 3.65 3.05
N ILE A 95 -10.10 2.57 2.24
CA ILE A 95 -9.04 1.58 2.33
C ILE A 95 -8.45 1.31 0.95
N LEU A 96 -7.14 1.43 0.86
CA LEU A 96 -6.38 1.04 -0.33
C LEU A 96 -5.50 -0.16 -0.01
N ILE A 97 -5.77 -1.29 -0.65
CA ILE A 97 -4.98 -2.51 -0.54
C ILE A 97 -3.97 -2.53 -1.68
N VAL A 98 -2.69 -2.62 -1.34
CA VAL A 98 -1.60 -2.56 -2.33
C VAL A 98 -0.64 -3.73 -2.20
N ALA A 99 -0.08 -4.16 -3.33
CA ALA A 99 1.08 -5.03 -3.34
C ALA A 99 2.05 -4.60 -4.45
N ASN A 100 3.30 -4.37 -4.09
CA ASN A 100 4.39 -3.93 -4.96
C ASN A 100 4.13 -2.60 -5.71
N MET A 101 3.25 -1.77 -5.19
CA MET A 101 2.91 -0.46 -5.76
C MET A 101 2.77 0.60 -4.65
N PHE A 102 2.86 1.87 -4.99
CA PHE A 102 2.71 3.00 -4.07
C PHE A 102 3.79 3.12 -2.97
N LEU A 103 4.85 2.34 -3.00
CA LEU A 103 5.96 2.49 -2.07
C LEU A 103 6.76 3.76 -2.35
N THR A 104 6.93 4.12 -3.62
CA THR A 104 7.53 5.39 -4.05
C THR A 104 6.56 6.25 -4.83
N GLY A 105 6.88 7.52 -5.01
CA GLY A 105 6.09 8.45 -5.82
C GLY A 105 4.69 8.80 -5.28
N PHE A 106 4.12 8.01 -4.40
CA PHE A 106 2.78 8.25 -3.85
C PHE A 106 2.83 9.20 -2.65
N ASP A 107 2.16 10.33 -2.75
CA ASP A 107 2.03 11.31 -1.68
C ASP A 107 0.56 11.60 -1.37
N ALA A 108 0.08 11.08 -0.25
CA ALA A 108 -1.24 11.38 0.30
C ALA A 108 -1.11 11.84 1.75
N LYS A 109 -1.15 13.15 1.98
CA LYS A 109 -1.08 13.73 3.33
C LYS A 109 -2.23 13.26 4.24
N THR A 110 -3.32 12.84 3.62
CA THR A 110 -4.53 12.34 4.29
C THR A 110 -4.39 10.92 4.80
N LEU A 111 -3.40 10.14 4.33
CA LEU A 111 -3.17 8.76 4.74
C LEU A 111 -2.78 8.72 6.21
N ASN A 112 -3.61 8.09 7.04
CA ASN A 112 -3.46 8.09 8.50
C ASN A 112 -2.78 6.83 9.03
N THR A 113 -3.16 5.67 8.53
CA THR A 113 -2.68 4.38 9.03
C THR A 113 -2.15 3.52 7.90
N LEU A 114 -0.98 2.94 8.09
CA LEU A 114 -0.37 1.93 7.23
C LEU A 114 -0.41 0.58 7.94
N TRP A 115 -0.97 -0.42 7.28
CA TRP A 115 -1.02 -1.80 7.72
C TRP A 115 -0.02 -2.60 6.90
N VAL A 116 0.98 -3.19 7.55
CA VAL A 116 2.10 -3.87 6.88
C VAL A 116 2.03 -5.36 7.15
N ASP A 117 1.81 -6.14 6.09
CA ASP A 117 1.89 -7.62 6.12
C ASP A 117 2.87 -8.10 5.03
N LYS A 118 4.04 -7.51 5.00
CA LYS A 118 5.16 -7.88 4.12
C LYS A 118 6.46 -7.76 4.90
N ASN A 119 7.41 -8.65 4.63
CA ASN A 119 8.77 -8.54 5.15
C ASN A 119 9.50 -7.44 4.37
N LEU A 120 9.43 -6.22 4.89
CA LEU A 120 10.13 -5.07 4.32
C LEU A 120 11.51 -4.95 4.96
N LYS A 121 12.51 -4.53 4.18
CA LYS A 121 13.89 -4.32 4.63
C LYS A 121 14.40 -2.96 4.14
N TYR A 122 15.40 -2.41 4.83
CA TYR A 122 16.17 -1.22 4.42
C TYR A 122 15.33 -0.08 3.84
N HIS A 123 15.59 0.31 2.60
CA HIS A 123 14.92 1.42 1.92
C HIS A 123 13.40 1.22 1.79
N GLY A 124 12.96 0.02 1.43
CA GLY A 124 11.55 -0.29 1.29
C GLY A 124 10.77 -0.10 2.59
N LEU A 125 11.38 -0.44 3.74
CA LEU A 125 10.80 -0.22 5.05
C LEU A 125 10.65 1.28 5.35
N ILE A 126 11.71 2.06 5.17
CA ILE A 126 11.70 3.52 5.42
C ILE A 126 10.72 4.22 4.48
N GLN A 127 10.70 3.84 3.21
CA GLN A 127 9.77 4.39 2.23
C GLN A 127 8.32 4.11 2.60
N ALA A 128 7.97 2.86 2.95
CA ALA A 128 6.62 2.50 3.38
C ALA A 128 6.20 3.29 4.62
N PHE A 129 7.05 3.35 5.64
CA PHE A 129 6.75 4.03 6.89
C PHE A 129 6.61 5.55 6.71
N SER A 130 7.34 6.13 5.76
CA SER A 130 7.24 7.55 5.44
C SER A 130 5.90 7.96 4.80
N ARG A 131 5.10 7.00 4.33
CA ARG A 131 3.81 7.32 3.67
C ARG A 131 2.79 7.94 4.60
N THR A 132 2.81 7.60 5.89
CA THR A 132 1.84 8.09 6.88
C THR A 132 2.34 9.24 7.73
N ASN A 133 3.64 9.53 7.74
CA ASN A 133 4.22 10.52 8.64
C ASN A 133 3.98 12.00 8.24
N ARG A 134 3.34 12.25 7.10
CA ARG A 134 3.05 13.60 6.63
C ARG A 134 1.99 14.29 7.49
N ILE A 135 2.32 15.46 8.02
CA ILE A 135 1.39 16.32 8.74
C ILE A 135 0.44 16.98 7.74
N LEU A 136 -0.86 16.91 8.01
CA LEU A 136 -1.88 17.58 7.19
C LEU A 136 -2.28 18.93 7.80
N ASN A 137 -2.54 18.92 9.10
CA ASN A 137 -2.99 20.09 9.88
C ASN A 137 -2.86 19.78 11.38
N SER A 138 -3.49 20.59 12.24
CA SER A 138 -3.52 20.35 13.69
C SER A 138 -4.26 19.06 14.11
N ILE A 139 -5.06 18.47 13.22
CA ILE A 139 -5.80 17.23 13.50
C ILE A 139 -4.93 16.00 13.24
N LYS A 140 -4.25 15.95 12.09
CA LYS A 140 -3.32 14.87 11.75
C LYS A 140 -1.88 15.36 11.93
N THR A 141 -1.32 15.13 13.10
CA THR A 141 0.05 15.51 13.47
C THR A 141 1.05 14.36 13.36
N PHE A 142 0.57 13.11 13.25
CA PHE A 142 1.37 11.90 13.05
C PHE A 142 0.62 10.87 12.20
N GLY A 143 1.30 9.80 11.82
CA GLY A 143 0.71 8.63 11.18
C GLY A 143 0.88 7.39 12.06
N ASN A 144 0.02 6.40 11.83
CA ASN A 144 0.07 5.13 12.52
C ASN A 144 0.62 4.05 11.60
N ILE A 145 1.40 3.14 12.16
CA ILE A 145 1.93 1.97 11.46
C ILE A 145 1.60 0.74 12.29
N VAL A 146 0.94 -0.22 11.69
CA VAL A 146 0.58 -1.51 12.29
C VAL A 146 1.25 -2.61 11.49
N CYS A 147 2.14 -3.36 12.12
CA CYS A 147 2.87 -4.45 11.49
C CYS A 147 2.29 -5.80 11.93
N PHE A 148 1.95 -6.66 10.98
CA PHE A 148 1.58 -8.06 11.22
C PHE A 148 2.78 -9.01 11.19
N ARG A 149 3.96 -8.47 10.90
CA ARG A 149 5.26 -9.15 10.93
C ARG A 149 6.12 -8.51 12.00
N ASP A 150 7.01 -9.28 12.58
CA ASP A 150 8.06 -8.75 13.43
C ASP A 150 9.11 -8.07 12.52
N LEU A 151 9.10 -6.75 12.51
CA LEU A 151 10.00 -5.91 11.71
C LEU A 151 10.91 -5.05 12.60
N GLU A 152 10.99 -5.33 13.91
CA GLU A 152 11.76 -4.51 14.84
C GLU A 152 13.25 -4.52 14.50
N LYS A 153 13.79 -5.70 14.18
CA LYS A 153 15.20 -5.85 13.83
C LYS A 153 15.51 -5.11 12.53
N GLU A 154 14.72 -5.33 11.48
CA GLU A 154 14.89 -4.70 10.17
C GLU A 154 14.76 -3.18 10.25
N LEU A 155 13.88 -2.69 11.12
CA LEU A 155 13.72 -1.27 11.37
C LEU A 155 14.94 -0.66 12.04
N ASN A 156 15.47 -1.31 13.08
CA ASN A 156 16.66 -0.85 13.77
C ASN A 156 17.90 -0.85 12.84
N GLU A 157 18.04 -1.86 11.99
CA GLU A 157 19.07 -1.92 10.97
C GLU A 157 18.92 -0.77 9.96
N ALA A 158 17.71 -0.54 9.45
CA ALA A 158 17.43 0.53 8.50
C ALA A 158 17.70 1.92 9.12
N LEU A 159 17.28 2.17 10.34
CA LEU A 159 17.57 3.43 11.06
C LEU A 159 19.06 3.62 11.29
N GLY A 160 19.79 2.53 11.58
CA GLY A 160 21.25 2.58 11.73
C GLY A 160 21.99 2.92 10.43
N LEU A 161 21.45 2.54 9.27
CA LEU A 161 22.01 2.84 7.95
C LEU A 161 21.75 4.28 7.49
N PHE A 162 20.55 4.81 7.81
CA PHE A 162 20.07 6.10 7.31
C PHE A 162 20.02 7.19 8.36
N GLY A 163 20.11 6.83 9.64
CA GLY A 163 20.13 7.76 10.76
C GLY A 163 21.55 8.17 11.16
N ASP A 164 21.68 9.32 11.81
CA ASP A 164 22.91 9.67 12.51
C ASP A 164 23.17 8.59 13.59
N LYS A 165 24.42 8.19 13.79
CA LYS A 165 24.83 7.12 14.76
C LYS A 165 24.36 7.34 16.18
N ASN A 166 23.80 8.52 16.49
CA ASN A 166 23.18 8.89 17.76
C ASN A 166 21.64 8.73 17.81
N ALA A 167 21.01 8.23 16.76
CA ALA A 167 19.56 8.07 16.68
C ALA A 167 19.00 6.87 17.49
N ASN A 168 19.79 6.27 18.38
CA ASN A 168 19.40 5.15 19.25
C ASN A 168 18.24 5.47 20.23
N ASN A 169 17.64 6.66 20.15
CA ASN A 169 16.55 7.10 21.03
C ASN A 169 15.22 7.36 20.29
N VAL A 170 15.04 6.89 19.06
CA VAL A 170 13.71 6.91 18.43
C VAL A 170 12.91 5.75 19.02
N VAL A 171 12.18 6.03 20.09
CA VAL A 171 11.23 5.07 20.68
C VAL A 171 10.05 4.96 19.72
N LEU A 172 10.08 3.97 18.87
CA LEU A 172 8.91 3.53 18.11
C LEU A 172 8.11 2.62 19.04
N SER A 173 6.96 3.10 19.49
CA SER A 173 5.99 2.24 20.16
C SER A 173 5.34 1.35 19.09
N LEU A 174 5.89 0.16 18.90
CA LEU A 174 5.28 -0.88 18.07
C LEU A 174 4.13 -1.50 18.85
N ILE A 175 2.92 -1.36 18.35
CA ILE A 175 1.77 -2.10 18.86
C ILE A 175 1.73 -3.40 18.08
N HIS A 176 2.13 -4.49 18.73
CA HIS A 176 1.90 -5.84 18.22
C HIS A 176 0.46 -6.25 18.56
N ILE A 177 -0.28 -6.67 17.55
CA ILE A 177 -1.61 -7.29 17.68
C ILE A 177 -1.50 -8.78 17.42
#